data_faa309f8781d39e070631bfe63116b87
#
_entry.id   faa309f8781d39e070631bfe63116b87
#
_cell.length_a   1.000
_cell.length_b   1.000
_cell.length_c   1.000
_cell.angle_alpha   90.00
_cell.angle_beta   90.00
_cell.angle_gamma   90.00
#
_symmetry.space_group_name_H-M   'P 1'
#
loop_
_entity.id
_entity.type
_entity.pdbx_description
1 polymer ?
#
loop_
_entity_poly.entity_id
_entity_poly.type
_entity_poly.pdbx_seq_one_letter_code
_entity_poly.pdbx_strand_id
1 'polypeptide(L)'
;FEENNSDIEILAVQPAYWDSEKAKQVTKTLLQQHPDVDAIFCNWDVMCVGMGQALEEAGLVGKVRTYIDSGSDVCFTGIEKGWYTKCAAWDTRDQVKRAVDAMSMLVASGWEYGDKPKIWNVPLFIIDKDNMNDPRIRNLAFGDSSGYITGQLEFPNK
;
A
#
# COMPACT_ATOMS: atom_id res chain seq x y z
N PHE A 1 -0.23 -16.77 3.75
CA PHE A 1 -0.65 -17.54 2.58
C PHE A 1 -0.59 -19.04 2.89
N GLU A 2 0.52 -19.54 3.38
CA GLU A 2 0.71 -20.97 3.71
C GLU A 2 -0.31 -21.48 4.74
N GLU A 3 -0.65 -20.68 5.75
CA GLU A 3 -1.64 -21.02 6.78
C GLU A 3 -3.08 -21.12 6.25
N ASN A 4 -3.39 -20.50 5.13
CA ASN A 4 -4.74 -20.46 4.56
C ASN A 4 -4.97 -21.42 3.40
N ASN A 5 -4.08 -22.40 3.17
CA ASN A 5 -4.19 -23.35 2.06
C ASN A 5 -4.43 -22.67 0.70
N SER A 6 -3.75 -21.56 0.44
CA SER A 6 -3.89 -20.84 -0.84
C SER A 6 -3.08 -21.57 -1.91
N ASP A 7 -3.59 -21.58 -3.14
CA ASP A 7 -2.87 -22.10 -4.31
C ASP A 7 -1.74 -21.15 -4.78
N ILE A 8 -1.36 -20.18 -3.93
CA ILE A 8 -0.31 -19.21 -4.22
C ILE A 8 1.02 -19.74 -3.71
N GLU A 9 1.95 -19.93 -4.61
CA GLU A 9 3.34 -20.26 -4.31
C GLU A 9 4.18 -18.99 -4.21
N ILE A 10 4.92 -18.83 -3.10
CA ILE A 10 5.86 -17.72 -2.90
C ILE A 10 7.23 -18.15 -3.45
N LEU A 11 7.56 -17.70 -4.65
CA LEU A 11 8.80 -18.08 -5.32
C LEU A 11 10.04 -17.44 -4.69
N ALA A 12 9.95 -16.20 -4.24
CA ALA A 12 11.06 -15.49 -3.60
C ALA A 12 10.58 -14.31 -2.74
N VAL A 13 11.38 -13.97 -1.72
CA VAL A 13 11.25 -12.74 -0.93
C VAL A 13 12.61 -12.09 -0.82
N GLN A 14 12.74 -10.85 -1.27
CA GLN A 14 14.01 -10.12 -1.28
C GLN A 14 13.85 -8.69 -0.75
N PRO A 15 14.69 -8.24 0.18
CA PRO A 15 14.65 -6.88 0.68
C PRO A 15 15.28 -5.89 -0.31
N ALA A 16 14.63 -4.74 -0.50
CA ALA A 16 15.18 -3.62 -1.25
C ALA A 16 15.53 -2.40 -0.37
N TYR A 17 15.35 -2.50 0.94
CA TYR A 17 15.77 -1.53 1.96
C TYR A 17 15.27 -0.10 1.72
N TRP A 18 14.04 0.07 1.26
CA TRP A 18 13.41 1.34 0.95
C TRP A 18 14.11 2.14 -0.17
N ASP A 19 14.89 1.46 -1.01
CA ASP A 19 15.66 2.03 -2.10
C ASP A 19 15.09 1.60 -3.45
N SER A 20 14.70 2.58 -4.27
CA SER A 20 14.07 2.34 -5.57
C SER A 20 15.03 1.73 -6.59
N GLU A 21 16.29 2.16 -6.61
CA GLU A 21 17.29 1.59 -7.54
C GLU A 21 17.60 0.15 -7.17
N LYS A 22 17.70 -0.15 -5.89
CA LYS A 22 17.86 -1.51 -5.41
C LYS A 22 16.65 -2.38 -5.72
N ALA A 23 15.44 -1.86 -5.56
CA ALA A 23 14.22 -2.55 -5.96
C ALA A 23 14.23 -2.89 -7.45
N LYS A 24 14.72 -1.97 -8.30
CA LYS A 24 14.90 -2.21 -9.73
C LYS A 24 15.85 -3.38 -10.01
N GLN A 25 17.01 -3.38 -9.36
CA GLN A 25 18.02 -4.44 -9.52
C GLN A 25 17.49 -5.81 -9.03
N VAL A 26 16.86 -5.83 -7.85
CA VAL A 26 16.23 -7.03 -7.29
C VAL A 26 15.17 -7.56 -8.24
N THR A 27 14.28 -6.70 -8.71
CA THR A 27 13.22 -7.11 -9.65
C THR A 27 13.79 -7.70 -10.93
N LYS A 28 14.81 -7.07 -11.53
CA LYS A 28 15.48 -7.63 -12.73
C LYS A 28 16.04 -9.03 -12.47
N THR A 29 16.69 -9.22 -11.33
CA THR A 29 17.26 -10.53 -10.95
C THR A 29 16.17 -11.57 -10.78
N LEU A 30 15.08 -11.24 -10.09
CA LEU A 30 13.96 -12.14 -9.85
C LEU A 30 13.23 -12.50 -11.15
N LEU A 31 13.03 -11.55 -12.07
CA LEU A 31 12.44 -11.82 -13.39
C LEU A 31 13.30 -12.76 -14.24
N GLN A 32 14.63 -12.73 -14.09
CA GLN A 32 15.53 -13.66 -14.76
C GLN A 32 15.46 -15.09 -14.15
N GLN A 33 15.31 -15.17 -12.83
CA GLN A 33 15.20 -16.44 -12.11
C GLN A 33 13.83 -17.09 -12.26
N HIS A 34 12.78 -16.28 -12.39
CA HIS A 34 11.38 -16.68 -12.47
C HIS A 34 10.69 -15.99 -13.66
N PRO A 35 11.00 -16.40 -14.90
CA PRO A 35 10.51 -15.71 -16.12
C PRO A 35 9.01 -15.85 -16.32
N ASP A 36 8.37 -16.79 -15.67
CA ASP A 36 6.96 -17.14 -15.72
C ASP A 36 6.19 -16.67 -14.46
N VAL A 37 6.76 -15.73 -13.67
CA VAL A 37 6.08 -15.20 -12.49
C VAL A 37 4.75 -14.53 -12.84
N ASP A 38 3.68 -14.87 -12.14
CA ASP A 38 2.35 -14.31 -12.36
C ASP A 38 2.15 -12.95 -11.70
N ALA A 39 2.77 -12.75 -10.52
CA ALA A 39 2.55 -11.56 -9.71
C ALA A 39 3.76 -11.16 -8.87
N ILE A 40 3.89 -9.86 -8.63
CA ILE A 40 4.88 -9.28 -7.70
C ILE A 40 4.13 -8.41 -6.69
N PHE A 41 4.42 -8.61 -5.41
CA PHE A 41 4.04 -7.71 -4.35
C PHE A 41 5.26 -6.86 -3.93
N CYS A 42 5.07 -5.56 -3.83
CA CYS A 42 6.13 -4.63 -3.43
C CYS A 42 5.58 -3.63 -2.42
N ASN A 43 6.27 -3.49 -1.29
CA ASN A 43 5.92 -2.52 -0.27
C ASN A 43 6.37 -1.12 -0.67
N TRP A 44 5.58 -0.11 -0.32
CA TRP A 44 5.86 1.31 -0.47
C TRP A 44 6.05 1.77 -1.92
N ASP A 45 5.07 2.52 -2.42
CA ASP A 45 4.97 2.95 -3.81
C ASP A 45 6.21 3.66 -4.37
N VAL A 46 6.90 4.48 -3.58
CA VAL A 46 8.13 5.16 -4.01
C VAL A 46 9.25 4.17 -4.31
N MET A 47 9.42 3.13 -3.46
CA MET A 47 10.39 2.06 -3.72
C MET A 47 9.98 1.25 -4.96
N CYS A 48 8.67 1.02 -5.13
CA CYS A 48 8.13 0.23 -6.23
C CYS A 48 8.27 0.90 -7.61
N VAL A 49 8.65 2.19 -7.68
CA VAL A 49 9.03 2.83 -8.95
C VAL A 49 10.14 2.04 -9.64
N GLY A 50 11.12 1.55 -8.89
CA GLY A 50 12.19 0.70 -9.40
C GLY A 50 11.67 -0.61 -9.98
N MET A 51 10.71 -1.25 -9.32
CA MET A 51 10.03 -2.44 -9.84
C MET A 51 9.32 -2.13 -11.17
N GLY A 52 8.56 -1.04 -11.23
CA GLY A 52 7.87 -0.61 -12.45
C GLY A 52 8.81 -0.37 -13.62
N GLN A 53 9.93 0.29 -13.39
CA GLN A 53 10.98 0.51 -14.39
C GLN A 53 11.61 -0.81 -14.87
N ALA A 54 11.85 -1.76 -13.95
CA ALA A 54 12.39 -3.07 -14.32
C ALA A 54 11.43 -3.85 -15.22
N LEU A 55 10.12 -3.80 -14.94
CA LEU A 55 9.09 -4.40 -15.78
C LEU A 55 9.00 -3.73 -17.15
N GLU A 56 9.13 -2.41 -17.22
CA GLU A 56 9.15 -1.66 -18.47
C GLU A 56 10.35 -2.05 -19.34
N GLU A 57 11.54 -2.10 -18.78
CA GLU A 57 12.76 -2.53 -19.48
C GLU A 57 12.70 -3.98 -19.94
N ALA A 58 11.99 -4.84 -19.22
CA ALA A 58 11.76 -6.24 -19.59
C ALA A 58 10.60 -6.43 -20.59
N GLY A 59 9.83 -5.40 -20.91
CA GLY A 59 8.64 -5.50 -21.75
C GLY A 59 7.49 -6.32 -21.13
N LEU A 60 7.42 -6.31 -19.78
CA LEU A 60 6.47 -7.10 -18.98
C LEU A 60 5.37 -6.26 -18.33
N VAL A 61 5.32 -4.96 -18.61
CA VAL A 61 4.24 -4.08 -18.14
C VAL A 61 2.89 -4.63 -18.60
N GLY A 62 1.96 -4.80 -17.66
CA GLY A 62 0.63 -5.36 -17.91
C GLY A 62 0.58 -6.88 -18.13
N LYS A 63 1.72 -7.58 -18.18
CA LYS A 63 1.79 -9.04 -18.28
C LYS A 63 1.96 -9.69 -16.90
N VAL A 64 2.77 -9.09 -16.04
CA VAL A 64 2.93 -9.48 -14.64
C VAL A 64 2.02 -8.60 -13.79
N ARG A 65 1.21 -9.20 -12.94
CA ARG A 65 0.35 -8.46 -12.00
C ARG A 65 1.19 -7.89 -10.88
N THR A 66 0.92 -6.65 -10.50
CA THR A 66 1.69 -5.96 -9.48
C THR A 66 0.77 -5.40 -8.42
N TYR A 67 1.09 -5.70 -7.18
CA TYR A 67 0.34 -5.26 -6.02
C TYR A 67 1.28 -4.49 -5.11
N ILE A 68 0.86 -3.30 -4.72
CA ILE A 68 1.66 -2.43 -3.84
C ILE A 68 0.84 -1.95 -2.67
N ASP A 69 1.48 -1.52 -1.62
CA ASP A 69 0.88 -0.78 -0.53
C ASP A 69 1.37 0.67 -0.54
N SER A 70 0.53 1.56 -0.25
CA SER A 70 0.64 3.00 -0.03
C SER A 70 -0.56 3.73 -0.65
N GLY A 71 -0.44 4.94 -1.12
CA GLY A 71 -1.56 5.70 -1.71
C GLY A 71 -1.16 7.12 -2.02
N SER A 72 0.15 7.36 -2.26
CA SER A 72 0.64 8.67 -2.66
C SER A 72 0.37 8.93 -4.16
N ASP A 73 0.75 10.09 -4.64
CA ASP A 73 0.72 10.48 -6.06
C ASP A 73 1.54 9.52 -6.95
N VAL A 74 2.59 8.91 -6.38
CA VAL A 74 3.41 7.90 -7.08
C VAL A 74 2.59 6.67 -7.43
N CYS A 75 1.66 6.26 -6.55
CA CYS A 75 0.74 5.17 -6.82
C CYS A 75 -0.10 5.44 -8.08
N PHE A 76 -0.71 6.62 -8.18
CA PHE A 76 -1.53 7.01 -9.34
C PHE A 76 -0.71 7.05 -10.63
N THR A 77 0.48 7.66 -10.57
CA THR A 77 1.41 7.67 -11.70
C THR A 77 1.80 6.26 -12.13
N GLY A 78 2.04 5.36 -11.20
CA GLY A 78 2.38 3.97 -11.50
C GLY A 78 1.22 3.18 -12.13
N ILE A 79 -0.01 3.42 -11.69
CA ILE A 79 -1.21 2.85 -12.31
C ILE A 79 -1.42 3.41 -13.72
N GLU A 80 -1.26 4.71 -13.92
CA GLU A 80 -1.35 5.37 -15.24
C GLU A 80 -0.35 4.78 -16.24
N LYS A 81 0.86 4.51 -15.81
CA LYS A 81 1.90 3.86 -16.62
C LYS A 81 1.70 2.36 -16.80
N GLY A 82 0.75 1.77 -16.10
CA GLY A 82 0.52 0.32 -16.09
C GLY A 82 1.56 -0.46 -15.29
N TRP A 83 2.42 0.22 -14.54
CA TRP A 83 3.40 -0.42 -13.66
C TRP A 83 2.75 -1.13 -12.48
N TYR A 84 1.60 -0.59 -12.00
CA TYR A 84 0.87 -1.14 -10.86
C TYR A 84 -0.53 -1.57 -11.29
N THR A 85 -0.88 -2.80 -10.92
CA THR A 85 -2.21 -3.34 -11.17
C THR A 85 -3.18 -2.84 -10.11
N LYS A 86 -2.78 -2.90 -8.84
CA LYS A 86 -3.57 -2.43 -7.70
C LYS A 86 -2.67 -1.88 -6.61
N CYS A 87 -3.19 -0.89 -5.90
CA CYS A 87 -2.57 -0.31 -4.73
C CYS A 87 -3.53 -0.40 -3.54
N ALA A 88 -3.08 -1.00 -2.44
CA ALA A 88 -3.78 -0.94 -1.17
C ALA A 88 -3.40 0.36 -0.45
N ALA A 89 -4.33 1.27 -0.29
CA ALA A 89 -4.10 2.60 0.24
C ALA A 89 -4.93 2.86 1.51
N TRP A 90 -4.51 3.85 2.25
CA TRP A 90 -5.23 4.37 3.43
C TRP A 90 -5.07 5.88 3.52
N ASP A 91 -6.01 6.54 4.21
CA ASP A 91 -5.88 7.95 4.49
C ASP A 91 -4.89 8.16 5.66
N THR A 92 -3.71 8.67 5.34
CA THR A 92 -2.66 8.93 6.33
C THR A 92 -3.10 9.96 7.39
N ARG A 93 -3.98 10.89 7.04
CA ARG A 93 -4.53 11.89 7.99
C ARG A 93 -5.43 11.21 9.01
N ASP A 94 -6.28 10.27 8.56
CA ASP A 94 -7.11 9.45 9.45
C ASP A 94 -6.24 8.57 10.35
N GLN A 95 -5.18 8.00 9.82
CA GLN A 95 -4.21 7.22 10.59
C GLN A 95 -3.59 8.05 11.72
N VAL A 96 -3.08 9.24 11.41
CA VAL A 96 -2.48 10.13 12.40
C VAL A 96 -3.50 10.59 13.44
N LYS A 97 -4.70 10.99 12.99
CA LYS A 97 -5.78 11.36 13.90
C LYS A 97 -6.12 10.25 14.87
N ARG A 98 -6.32 9.02 14.38
CA ARG A 98 -6.60 7.84 15.21
C ARG A 98 -5.47 7.55 16.19
N ALA A 99 -4.21 7.72 15.78
CA ALA A 99 -3.08 7.54 16.68
C ALA A 99 -3.08 8.54 17.84
N VAL A 100 -3.39 9.82 17.57
CA VAL A 100 -3.50 10.86 18.59
C VAL A 100 -4.69 10.60 19.51
N ASP A 101 -5.85 10.29 18.95
CA ASP A 101 -7.06 9.99 19.72
C ASP A 101 -6.82 8.75 20.62
N ALA A 102 -6.20 7.71 20.07
CA ALA A 102 -5.86 6.51 20.82
C ALA A 102 -4.90 6.80 21.98
N MET A 103 -3.86 7.58 21.73
CA MET A 103 -2.91 7.98 22.77
C MET A 103 -3.61 8.77 23.88
N SER A 104 -4.46 9.73 23.52
CA SER A 104 -5.23 10.52 24.48
C SER A 104 -6.15 9.64 25.34
N MET A 105 -6.81 8.67 24.73
CA MET A 105 -7.67 7.71 25.44
C MET A 105 -6.87 6.81 26.39
N LEU A 106 -5.70 6.33 25.95
CA LEU A 106 -4.83 5.49 26.77
C LEU A 106 -4.32 6.24 27.99
N VAL A 107 -3.86 7.48 27.81
CA VAL A 107 -3.43 8.35 28.92
C VAL A 107 -4.59 8.59 29.91
N ALA A 108 -5.78 8.93 29.40
CA ALA A 108 -6.95 9.18 30.23
C ALA A 108 -7.44 7.93 30.99
N SER A 109 -7.23 6.74 30.45
CA SER A 109 -7.61 5.47 31.07
C SER A 109 -6.60 4.91 32.07
N GLY A 110 -5.45 5.60 32.26
CA GLY A 110 -4.36 5.11 33.12
C GLY A 110 -3.65 3.87 32.57
N TRP A 111 -3.65 3.69 31.23
CA TRP A 111 -2.92 2.60 30.59
C TRP A 111 -1.42 2.71 30.88
N GLU A 112 -0.81 1.58 31.24
CA GLU A 112 0.63 1.51 31.51
C GLU A 112 1.34 0.66 30.43
N TYR A 113 2.63 0.93 30.23
CA TYR A 113 3.45 0.14 29.34
C TYR A 113 3.52 -1.33 29.85
N GLY A 114 3.14 -2.25 28.97
CA GLY A 114 3.05 -3.68 29.29
C GLY A 114 1.61 -4.22 29.32
N ASP A 115 0.62 -3.34 29.37
CA ASP A 115 -0.76 -3.73 29.13
C ASP A 115 -0.94 -4.26 27.70
N LYS A 116 -1.93 -5.14 27.52
CA LYS A 116 -2.21 -5.66 26.17
C LYS A 116 -2.53 -4.50 25.21
N PRO A 117 -1.85 -4.42 24.06
CA PRO A 117 -2.10 -3.34 23.12
C PRO A 117 -3.54 -3.42 22.61
N LYS A 118 -4.17 -2.27 22.49
CA LYS A 118 -5.43 -2.12 21.76
C LYS A 118 -5.10 -1.89 20.30
N ILE A 119 -5.72 -2.65 19.42
CA ILE A 119 -5.53 -2.54 17.97
C ILE A 119 -6.65 -1.69 17.40
N TRP A 120 -6.31 -0.61 16.71
CA TRP A 120 -7.23 0.19 15.91
C TRP A 120 -6.87 0.04 14.44
N ASN A 121 -7.78 -0.53 13.67
CA ASN A 121 -7.57 -0.66 12.25
C ASN A 121 -7.86 0.66 11.53
N VAL A 122 -7.01 1.02 10.58
CA VAL A 122 -7.26 2.08 9.62
C VAL A 122 -7.97 1.45 8.42
N PRO A 123 -9.08 2.01 7.93
CA PRO A 123 -9.74 1.50 6.74
C PRO A 123 -8.81 1.55 5.53
N LEU A 124 -8.75 0.44 4.80
CA LEU A 124 -8.04 0.34 3.53
C LEU A 124 -9.02 0.51 2.36
N PHE A 125 -8.54 1.09 1.30
CA PHE A 125 -9.22 1.12 0.01
C PHE A 125 -8.26 0.71 -1.10
N ILE A 126 -8.80 0.12 -2.15
CA ILE A 126 -8.00 -0.34 -3.29
C ILE A 126 -8.11 0.69 -4.40
N ILE A 127 -6.96 1.11 -4.92
CA ILE A 127 -6.86 1.95 -6.10
C ILE A 127 -6.43 1.06 -7.27
N ASP A 128 -7.13 1.18 -8.38
CA ASP A 128 -6.79 0.54 -9.65
C ASP A 128 -7.20 1.43 -10.81
N LYS A 129 -7.00 0.94 -12.03
CA LYS A 129 -7.28 1.69 -13.26
C LYS A 129 -8.75 2.10 -13.38
N ASP A 130 -9.67 1.32 -12.82
CA ASP A 130 -11.10 1.55 -12.98
C ASP A 130 -11.62 2.65 -12.04
N ASN A 131 -10.99 2.84 -10.89
CA ASN A 131 -11.45 3.78 -9.85
C ASN A 131 -10.50 4.95 -9.57
N MET A 132 -9.29 4.96 -10.09
CA MET A 132 -8.28 5.99 -9.81
C MET A 132 -8.71 7.41 -10.16
N ASN A 133 -9.71 7.59 -11.00
CA ASN A 133 -10.28 8.89 -11.38
C ASN A 133 -11.54 9.25 -10.58
N ASP A 134 -12.02 8.39 -9.70
CA ASP A 134 -13.13 8.72 -8.79
C ASP A 134 -12.70 9.88 -7.87
N PRO A 135 -13.45 11.00 -7.83
CA PRO A 135 -13.13 12.15 -6.97
C PRO A 135 -13.01 11.77 -5.49
N ARG A 136 -13.75 10.76 -5.03
CA ARG A 136 -13.69 10.28 -3.63
C ARG A 136 -12.35 9.61 -3.35
N ILE A 137 -11.86 8.77 -4.27
CA ILE A 137 -10.56 8.11 -4.17
C ILE A 137 -9.43 9.13 -4.21
N ARG A 138 -9.50 10.09 -5.13
CA ARG A 138 -8.52 11.17 -5.22
C ARG A 138 -8.52 12.06 -3.97
N ASN A 139 -9.68 12.35 -3.40
CA ASN A 139 -9.76 13.13 -2.16
C ASN A 139 -9.18 12.38 -0.97
N LEU A 140 -9.38 11.07 -0.87
CA LEU A 140 -8.76 10.24 0.17
C LEU A 140 -7.23 10.24 0.05
N ALA A 141 -6.70 10.21 -1.17
CA ALA A 141 -5.25 10.18 -1.41
C ALA A 141 -4.59 11.57 -1.33
N PHE A 142 -5.24 12.61 -1.86
CA PHE A 142 -4.64 13.95 -2.04
C PHE A 142 -5.42 15.08 -1.37
N GLY A 143 -6.57 14.80 -0.76
CA GLY A 143 -7.42 15.83 -0.18
C GLY A 143 -6.62 16.76 0.73
N ASP A 144 -6.76 18.06 0.51
CA ASP A 144 -6.18 19.04 1.41
C ASP A 144 -6.85 18.97 2.79
N SER A 145 -6.20 19.53 3.79
CA SER A 145 -6.74 19.60 5.14
C SER A 145 -8.04 20.40 5.25
N SER A 146 -8.38 21.21 4.23
CA SER A 146 -9.63 21.99 4.17
C SER A 146 -10.83 21.16 3.73
N GLY A 147 -10.59 20.05 3.01
CA GLY A 147 -11.60 19.05 2.64
C GLY A 147 -11.84 17.98 3.70
N TYR A 148 -11.25 18.10 4.87
CA TYR A 148 -11.50 17.17 5.97
C TYR A 148 -12.94 17.37 6.44
N ILE A 149 -13.82 16.50 6.02
CA ILE A 149 -15.20 16.46 6.51
C ILE A 149 -15.14 15.91 7.94
N THR A 150 -14.96 16.82 8.87
CA THR A 150 -15.19 16.57 10.29
C THR A 150 -16.64 16.11 10.42
N GLY A 151 -16.88 14.81 10.50
CA GLY A 151 -18.21 14.28 10.74
C GLY A 151 -18.58 12.98 10.02
N GLN A 152 -17.76 12.47 9.11
CA GLN A 152 -18.06 11.19 8.45
C GLN A 152 -17.28 9.98 8.97
N LEU A 153 -16.52 10.13 10.03
CA LEU A 153 -16.00 8.99 10.77
C LEU A 153 -17.01 8.62 11.86
N GLU A 154 -18.10 7.99 11.47
CA GLU A 154 -18.89 7.23 12.43
C GLU A 154 -18.00 6.09 12.92
N PHE A 155 -17.53 6.22 14.15
CA PHE A 155 -16.92 5.10 14.85
C PHE A 155 -17.96 3.99 14.93
N PRO A 156 -17.64 2.76 14.52
CA PRO A 156 -18.55 1.65 14.78
C PRO A 156 -18.83 1.65 16.29
N ASN A 157 -20.10 1.84 16.64
CA ASN A 157 -20.55 1.77 18.00
C ASN A 157 -20.05 0.45 18.63
N LYS A 158 -19.61 0.55 19.86
CA LYS A 158 -18.99 -0.42 20.75
C LYS A 158 -19.40 -1.85 20.58
#